data_47b2ee492afd57613f1a688fa998973f
#
_entry.id   47b2ee492afd57613f1a688fa998973f
#
_cell.length_a   1.000
_cell.length_b   1.000
_cell.length_c   1.000
_cell.angle_alpha   90.00
_cell.angle_beta   90.00
_cell.angle_gamma   90.00
#
_symmetry.space_group_name_H-M   'P 1'
#
loop_
_entity.id
_entity.type
_entity.pdbx_description
1 polymer ?
#
loop_
_entity_poly.entity_id
_entity_poly.type
_entity_poly.pdbx_seq_one_letter_code
_entity_poly.pdbx_strand_id
1 'polypeptide(L)'
;SNKFRFDRSFRLISKCPDLGVKGLSFGWVNEAFKRTEEFNYPNWGKNITKPVLLLSAGKDLLVDADKNELICKSIPNRSISRINGKHELLMEENDIRNETWKAIDEFLEKIYE
;
A
#
# COMPACT_ATOMS: atom_id res chain seq x y z
N SER A 1 -12.39 -4.73 6.30
CA SER A 1 -11.31 -5.53 6.92
C SER A 1 -11.90 -6.62 7.79
N ASN A 2 -11.16 -7.71 7.97
CA ASN A 2 -11.57 -8.84 8.80
C ASN A 2 -11.64 -8.44 10.28
N LYS A 3 -12.79 -8.69 10.92
CA LYS A 3 -13.05 -8.31 12.32
C LYS A 3 -12.02 -8.92 13.29
N PHE A 4 -11.63 -10.18 13.10
CA PHE A 4 -10.66 -10.84 13.98
C PHE A 4 -9.29 -10.18 13.96
N ARG A 5 -8.80 -9.78 12.77
CA ARG A 5 -7.52 -9.08 12.61
C ARG A 5 -7.58 -7.68 13.22
N PHE A 6 -8.67 -6.97 13.00
CA PHE A 6 -8.91 -5.67 13.63
C PHE A 6 -8.90 -5.77 15.16
N ASP A 7 -9.68 -6.68 15.73
CA ASP A 7 -9.77 -6.87 17.18
C ASP A 7 -8.42 -7.29 17.79
N ARG A 8 -7.61 -8.06 17.06
CA ARG A 8 -6.25 -8.42 17.49
C ARG A 8 -5.35 -7.19 17.59
N SER A 9 -5.33 -6.34 16.57
CA SER A 9 -4.53 -5.11 16.57
C SER A 9 -4.97 -4.16 17.68
N PHE A 10 -6.27 -3.97 17.84
CA PHE A 10 -6.83 -3.15 18.90
C PHE A 10 -6.45 -3.64 20.30
N ARG A 11 -6.48 -4.96 20.55
CA ARG A 11 -6.05 -5.55 21.82
C ARG A 11 -4.56 -5.35 22.09
N LEU A 12 -3.71 -5.40 21.06
CA LEU A 12 -2.27 -5.13 21.23
C LEU A 12 -2.03 -3.68 21.66
N ILE A 13 -2.66 -2.71 20.98
CA ILE A 13 -2.56 -1.29 21.33
C ILE A 13 -3.12 -1.03 22.74
N SER A 14 -4.24 -1.69 23.12
CA SER A 14 -4.82 -1.54 24.45
C SER A 14 -3.91 -2.06 25.56
N LYS A 15 -3.11 -3.11 25.29
CA LYS A 15 -2.12 -3.66 26.25
C LYS A 15 -0.82 -2.86 26.29
N CYS A 16 -0.45 -2.27 25.16
CA CYS A 16 0.78 -1.51 24.99
C CYS A 16 0.43 -0.16 24.32
N PRO A 17 -0.06 0.83 25.09
CA PRO A 17 -0.51 2.12 24.53
C PRO A 17 0.54 2.86 23.72
N ASP A 18 1.82 2.65 23.98
CA ASP A 18 2.94 3.25 23.25
C ASP A 18 3.05 2.77 21.79
N LEU A 19 2.38 1.67 21.43
CA LEU A 19 2.25 1.22 20.04
C LEU A 19 1.22 2.03 19.25
N GLY A 20 0.39 2.82 19.92
CA GLY A 20 -0.68 3.59 19.33
C GLY A 20 -0.26 5.01 18.95
N VAL A 21 -0.38 5.36 17.68
CA VAL A 21 -0.25 6.77 17.24
C VAL A 21 -1.58 7.47 17.43
N LYS A 22 -1.60 8.51 18.28
CA LYS A 22 -2.82 9.23 18.68
C LYS A 22 -3.32 10.27 17.66
N GLY A 23 -2.91 10.15 16.41
CA GLY A 23 -3.31 11.04 15.32
C GLY A 23 -2.13 11.59 14.52
N LEU A 24 -2.45 12.31 13.46
CA LEU A 24 -1.46 12.91 12.57
C LEU A 24 -1.10 14.31 13.06
N SER A 25 0.18 14.62 13.13
CA SER A 25 0.63 16.00 13.41
C SER A 25 0.48 16.87 12.15
N PHE A 26 0.31 18.18 12.31
CA PHE A 26 0.32 19.13 11.19
C PHE A 26 1.62 19.04 10.37
N GLY A 27 2.75 18.81 11.04
CA GLY A 27 4.03 18.62 10.38
C GLY A 27 4.04 17.38 9.47
N TRP A 28 3.50 16.25 9.93
CA TRP A 28 3.37 15.04 9.12
C TRP A 28 2.49 15.28 7.89
N VAL A 29 1.33 15.90 8.08
CA VAL A 29 0.40 16.21 7.00
C VAL A 29 1.06 17.11 5.95
N ASN A 30 1.75 18.17 6.39
CA ASN A 30 2.46 19.09 5.49
C ASN A 30 3.54 18.37 4.68
N GLU A 31 4.35 17.52 5.30
CA GLU A 31 5.37 16.73 4.58
C GLU A 31 4.74 15.72 3.63
N ALA A 32 3.63 15.07 4.01
CA ALA A 32 2.91 14.16 3.11
C ALA A 32 2.43 14.90 1.85
N PHE A 33 1.84 16.09 1.98
CA PHE A 33 1.44 16.90 0.83
C PHE A 33 2.62 17.29 -0.07
N LYS A 34 3.71 17.78 0.52
CA LYS A 34 4.92 18.12 -0.26
C LYS A 34 5.45 16.92 -1.05
N ARG A 35 5.49 15.74 -0.44
CA ARG A 35 5.99 14.52 -1.12
C ARG A 35 5.03 14.03 -2.20
N THR A 36 3.73 14.14 -2.00
CA THR A 36 2.76 13.75 -3.03
C THR A 36 2.80 14.68 -4.24
N GLU A 37 3.18 15.96 -4.09
CA GLU A 37 3.41 16.87 -5.21
C GLU A 37 4.56 16.40 -6.12
N GLU A 38 5.61 15.82 -5.56
CA GLU A 38 6.75 15.29 -6.32
C GLU A 38 6.33 14.19 -7.31
N PHE A 39 5.28 13.42 -7.01
CA PHE A 39 4.76 12.38 -7.89
C PHE A 39 4.11 12.92 -9.17
N ASN A 40 3.79 14.20 -9.22
CA ASN A 40 3.24 14.84 -10.41
C ASN A 40 4.34 15.21 -11.43
N TYR A 41 5.62 15.12 -11.07
CA TYR A 41 6.70 15.38 -12.04
C TYR A 41 6.74 14.27 -13.11
N PRO A 42 6.82 14.65 -14.39
CA PRO A 42 6.95 13.69 -15.47
C PRO A 42 8.15 12.76 -15.25
N ASN A 43 7.92 11.47 -15.43
CA ASN A 43 8.97 10.45 -15.25
C ASN A 43 9.58 10.38 -13.84
N TRP A 44 8.81 10.69 -12.80
CA TRP A 44 9.25 10.61 -11.41
C TRP A 44 9.96 9.29 -11.08
N GLY A 45 9.39 8.16 -11.50
CA GLY A 45 9.88 6.81 -11.21
C GLY A 45 10.98 6.30 -12.16
N LYS A 46 11.39 7.04 -13.19
CA LYS A 46 12.30 6.54 -14.25
C LYS A 46 13.65 6.04 -13.76
N ASN A 47 14.14 6.58 -12.63
CA ASN A 47 15.43 6.22 -12.04
C ASN A 47 15.33 5.06 -11.03
N ILE A 48 14.13 4.52 -10.78
CA ILE A 48 13.93 3.37 -9.92
C ILE A 48 14.26 2.11 -10.73
N THR A 49 15.45 1.58 -10.53
CA THR A 49 15.96 0.42 -11.29
C THR A 49 15.59 -0.93 -10.66
N LYS A 50 15.24 -0.94 -9.38
CA LYS A 50 14.84 -2.15 -8.68
C LYS A 50 13.44 -2.58 -9.09
N PRO A 51 13.14 -3.90 -9.08
CA PRO A 51 11.78 -4.38 -9.28
C PRO A 51 10.82 -3.80 -8.23
N VAL A 52 9.66 -3.36 -8.66
CA VAL A 52 8.61 -2.78 -7.80
C VAL A 52 7.29 -3.49 -8.05
N LEU A 53 6.64 -3.96 -7.00
CA LEU A 53 5.26 -4.40 -7.03
C LEU A 53 4.37 -3.34 -6.38
N LEU A 54 3.39 -2.84 -7.14
CA LEU A 54 2.28 -2.05 -6.59
C LEU A 54 1.08 -2.97 -6.37
N LEU A 55 0.67 -3.14 -5.12
CA LEU A 55 -0.61 -3.73 -4.75
C LEU A 55 -1.64 -2.61 -4.64
N SER A 56 -2.53 -2.50 -5.61
CA SER A 56 -3.53 -1.44 -5.70
C SER A 56 -4.87 -1.91 -5.15
N ALA A 57 -5.39 -1.23 -4.14
CA ALA A 57 -6.67 -1.58 -3.53
C ALA A 57 -7.83 -0.97 -4.34
N GLY A 58 -8.61 -1.82 -5.00
CA GLY A 58 -9.68 -1.38 -5.91
C GLY A 58 -10.88 -0.70 -5.23
N LYS A 59 -11.03 -0.86 -3.93
CA LYS A 59 -12.05 -0.20 -3.08
C LYS A 59 -11.42 0.74 -2.05
N ASP A 60 -10.28 1.30 -2.37
CA ASP A 60 -9.60 2.26 -1.50
C ASP A 60 -10.45 3.55 -1.37
N LEU A 61 -10.61 4.02 -0.14
CA LEU A 61 -11.30 5.28 0.18
C LEU A 61 -10.35 6.32 0.77
N LEU A 62 -9.08 5.98 0.96
CA LEU A 62 -8.08 6.86 1.55
C LEU A 62 -7.15 7.46 0.51
N VAL A 63 -6.82 6.70 -0.53
CA VAL A 63 -5.96 7.13 -1.62
C VAL A 63 -6.57 6.82 -2.98
N ASP A 64 -6.18 7.59 -3.99
CA ASP A 64 -6.62 7.39 -5.37
C ASP A 64 -5.82 6.25 -6.01
N ALA A 65 -6.43 5.07 -6.12
CA ALA A 65 -5.81 3.89 -6.68
C ALA A 65 -5.41 4.07 -8.16
N ASP A 66 -6.23 4.75 -8.96
CA ASP A 66 -5.96 4.98 -10.39
C ASP A 66 -4.77 5.91 -10.57
N LYS A 67 -4.67 6.95 -9.73
CA LYS A 67 -3.54 7.86 -9.73
C LYS A 67 -2.25 7.17 -9.30
N ASN A 68 -2.30 6.31 -8.27
CA ASN A 68 -1.15 5.53 -7.84
C ASN A 68 -0.65 4.59 -8.95
N GLU A 69 -1.55 3.92 -9.66
CA GLU A 69 -1.20 3.08 -10.81
C GLU A 69 -0.59 3.90 -11.95
N LEU A 70 -1.12 5.08 -12.22
CA LEU A 70 -0.58 5.99 -13.23
C LEU A 70 0.85 6.41 -12.89
N ILE A 71 1.10 6.81 -11.65
CA ILE A 71 2.45 7.18 -11.17
C ILE A 71 3.39 5.99 -11.27
N CYS A 72 2.96 4.81 -10.85
CA CYS A 72 3.75 3.58 -10.90
C CYS A 72 4.18 3.22 -12.34
N LYS A 73 3.39 3.59 -13.36
CA LYS A 73 3.74 3.39 -14.78
C LYS A 73 5.02 4.10 -15.21
N SER A 74 5.48 5.11 -14.47
CA SER A 74 6.76 5.78 -14.73
C SER A 74 7.98 4.94 -14.32
N ILE A 75 7.79 3.88 -13.52
CA ILE A 75 8.86 2.98 -13.04
C ILE A 75 9.12 1.92 -14.12
N PRO A 76 10.36 1.78 -14.63
CA PRO A 76 10.68 0.85 -15.72
C PRO A 76 10.37 -0.62 -15.38
N ASN A 77 10.83 -1.09 -14.23
CA ASN A 77 10.70 -2.48 -13.81
C ASN A 77 9.60 -2.61 -12.74
N ARG A 78 8.36 -2.52 -13.20
CA ARG A 78 7.17 -2.57 -12.33
C ARG A 78 6.24 -3.73 -12.65
N SER A 79 5.55 -4.19 -11.62
CA SER A 79 4.33 -5.01 -11.69
C SER A 79 3.21 -4.28 -10.95
N ILE A 80 2.00 -4.32 -11.47
CA ILE A 80 0.82 -3.72 -10.83
C ILE A 80 -0.22 -4.82 -10.69
N SER A 81 -0.68 -5.05 -9.47
CA SER A 81 -1.77 -5.98 -9.18
C SER A 81 -2.90 -5.21 -8.48
N ARG A 82 -4.06 -5.09 -9.16
CA ARG A 82 -5.24 -4.46 -8.59
C ARG A 82 -6.11 -5.52 -7.93
N ILE A 83 -6.33 -5.38 -6.64
CA ILE A 83 -7.07 -6.33 -5.79
C ILE A 83 -8.35 -5.66 -5.32
N ASN A 84 -9.48 -6.36 -5.40
CA ASN A 84 -10.79 -5.83 -5.07
C ASN A 84 -11.03 -5.74 -3.55
N GLY A 85 -10.12 -5.09 -2.84
CA GLY A 85 -10.13 -4.86 -1.39
C GLY A 85 -10.06 -3.39 -1.02
N LYS A 86 -10.18 -3.12 0.28
CA LYS A 86 -9.99 -1.79 0.89
C LYS A 86 -8.51 -1.53 1.13
N HIS A 87 -8.18 -0.32 1.59
CA HIS A 87 -6.81 0.19 1.78
C HIS A 87 -5.83 -0.82 2.41
N GLU A 88 -6.22 -1.47 3.47
CA GLU A 88 -5.41 -2.45 4.22
C GLU A 88 -5.63 -3.88 3.69
N LEU A 89 -5.11 -4.21 2.50
CA LEU A 89 -5.32 -5.49 1.81
C LEU A 89 -4.99 -6.72 2.67
N LEU A 90 -3.91 -6.67 3.45
CA LEU A 90 -3.53 -7.77 4.34
C LEU A 90 -4.43 -7.90 5.59
N MET A 91 -5.23 -6.88 5.87
CA MET A 91 -6.23 -6.89 6.95
C MET A 91 -7.62 -7.28 6.47
N GLU A 92 -7.80 -7.52 5.16
CA GLU A 92 -9.07 -7.91 4.55
C GLU A 92 -9.49 -9.36 4.87
N GLU A 93 -10.67 -9.76 4.40
CA GLU A 93 -11.17 -11.13 4.48
C GLU A 93 -10.19 -12.11 3.80
N ASN A 94 -10.30 -13.39 4.14
CA ASN A 94 -9.28 -14.39 3.80
C ASN A 94 -9.04 -14.52 2.29
N ASP A 95 -10.08 -14.49 1.48
CA ASP A 95 -10.01 -14.56 0.02
C ASP A 95 -9.20 -13.39 -0.57
N ILE A 96 -9.51 -12.16 -0.20
CA ILE A 96 -8.79 -10.96 -0.65
C ILE A 96 -7.34 -10.98 -0.15
N ARG A 97 -7.15 -11.35 1.11
CA ARG A 97 -5.80 -11.48 1.68
C ARG A 97 -4.98 -12.56 0.98
N ASN A 98 -5.57 -13.70 0.65
CA ASN A 98 -4.88 -14.77 -0.06
C ASN A 98 -4.53 -14.37 -1.50
N GLU A 99 -5.43 -13.65 -2.19
CA GLU A 99 -5.14 -13.04 -3.50
C GLU A 99 -3.96 -12.07 -3.40
N THR A 100 -3.91 -11.27 -2.33
CA THR A 100 -2.80 -10.35 -2.07
C THR A 100 -1.48 -11.09 -1.89
N TRP A 101 -1.46 -12.16 -1.08
CA TRP A 101 -0.26 -12.97 -0.89
C TRP A 101 0.18 -13.67 -2.17
N LYS A 102 -0.76 -14.20 -2.95
CA LYS A 102 -0.45 -14.81 -4.23
C LYS A 102 0.24 -13.84 -5.18
N ALA A 103 -0.24 -12.59 -5.26
CA ALA A 103 0.41 -11.56 -6.08
C ALA A 103 1.83 -11.22 -5.61
N ILE A 104 2.08 -11.26 -4.29
CA ILE A 104 3.42 -11.08 -3.71
C ILE A 104 4.33 -12.25 -4.08
N ASP A 105 3.86 -13.49 -3.90
CA ASP A 105 4.64 -14.70 -4.17
C ASP A 105 5.02 -14.78 -5.65
N GLU A 106 4.07 -14.56 -6.57
CA GLU A 106 4.32 -14.53 -8.02
C GLU A 106 5.31 -13.44 -8.42
N PHE A 107 5.32 -12.31 -7.74
CA PHE A 107 6.29 -11.25 -7.99
C PHE A 107 7.68 -11.64 -7.51
N LEU A 108 7.78 -12.25 -6.32
CA LEU A 108 9.05 -12.69 -5.76
C LEU A 108 9.67 -13.82 -6.60
N GLU A 109 8.88 -14.79 -7.05
CA GLU A 109 9.34 -15.86 -7.95
C GLU A 109 10.02 -15.30 -9.20
N LYS A 110 9.41 -14.31 -9.85
CA LYS A 110 9.99 -13.64 -11.04
C LYS A 110 11.30 -12.90 -10.80
N ILE A 111 11.59 -12.53 -9.56
CA ILE A 111 12.84 -11.82 -9.23
C ILE A 111 13.98 -12.79 -8.98
N TYR A 112 13.66 -14.01 -8.53
CA TYR A 112 14.67 -15.01 -8.16
C TYR A 112 14.93 -16.06 -9.25
N GLU A 113 14.18 -16.01 -10.36
CA GLU A 113 14.50 -16.73 -11.60
C GLU A 113 15.62 -16.03 -12.39
#